data_bda83bd3895271459c31256e1c085da2
#
_entry.id   bda83bd3895271459c31256e1c085da2
#
_cell.length_a   1.000
_cell.length_b   1.000
_cell.length_c   1.000
_cell.angle_alpha   90.00
_cell.angle_beta   90.00
_cell.angle_gamma   90.00
#
_symmetry.space_group_name_H-M   'P 1'
#
loop_
_entity.id
_entity.type
_entity.pdbx_description
1 polymer ?
#
loop_
_entity_poly.entity_id
_entity_poly.type
_entity_poly.pdbx_seq_one_letter_code
_entity_poly.pdbx_strand_id
1 'polypeptide(L)'
;MYLQRDYCRSSPLGGKVFFTGQQRLFDPRYIKAMEMIHAGTFGEINAIRTFWYRNGDWRREVPSSDLERLINWRLYREYSKGLMTELACHQLQIGSWALQELPVKVMGHGAITYWKDGREVYDNVSCIYVFENGKKMTFGSVISNKFYGLEEQIMGSLGTIELEKGKYYFENVPPAPGFLQMINEWENKVFDSLSFAGTSWAPETANGNNGEFILGERPKSDGTSLLLEAFVEAVITRKQPKRIAEEGYYASMLCLLGDRALQEQRTLSFPDEYKIDYLNHHSKADKQI
;
A
#
# COMPACT_ATOMS: atom_id res chain seq x y z
N MET A 1 11.16 17.21 -4.71
CA MET A 1 11.01 16.12 -5.67
C MET A 1 12.22 15.97 -6.60
N TYR A 2 12.65 17.00 -7.33
CA TYR A 2 13.86 16.93 -8.17
C TYR A 2 15.12 16.57 -7.39
N LEU A 3 15.34 17.17 -6.23
CA LEU A 3 16.48 16.85 -5.37
C LEU A 3 16.53 15.38 -4.94
N GLN A 4 15.39 14.75 -4.67
CA GLN A 4 15.32 13.33 -4.33
C GLN A 4 15.67 12.45 -5.52
N ARG A 5 15.18 12.78 -6.72
CA ARG A 5 15.52 12.08 -7.96
C ARG A 5 17.02 12.16 -8.27
N ASP A 6 17.60 13.36 -8.15
CA ASP A 6 19.01 13.59 -8.43
C ASP A 6 19.89 12.90 -7.40
N TYR A 7 19.45 12.84 -6.13
CA TYR A 7 20.12 12.07 -5.09
C TYR A 7 20.14 10.57 -5.42
N CYS A 8 19.04 9.99 -5.86
CA CYS A 8 18.98 8.58 -6.26
C CYS A 8 19.85 8.25 -7.49
N ARG A 9 20.11 9.23 -8.36
CA ARG A 9 20.92 9.08 -9.58
C ARG A 9 22.40 9.38 -9.40
N SER A 10 22.77 10.19 -8.42
CA SER A 10 24.14 10.61 -8.15
C SER A 10 24.70 9.89 -6.92
N SER A 11 26.02 9.68 -6.95
CA SER A 11 26.75 9.16 -5.79
C SER A 11 26.55 10.06 -4.55
N PRO A 12 26.57 9.52 -3.33
CA PRO A 12 26.17 10.23 -2.12
C PRO A 12 26.90 11.55 -1.94
N LEU A 13 26.13 12.60 -1.67
CA LEU A 13 26.58 13.96 -1.40
C LEU A 13 27.57 14.00 -0.22
N GLY A 14 28.86 13.78 -0.48
CA GLY A 14 29.95 14.02 0.49
C GLY A 14 29.80 13.31 1.84
N GLY A 15 29.28 12.07 1.89
CA GLY A 15 29.14 11.31 3.11
C GLY A 15 27.95 11.72 4.01
N LYS A 16 26.99 12.48 3.48
CA LYS A 16 25.71 12.75 4.15
C LYS A 16 24.73 11.61 3.94
N VAL A 17 23.85 11.42 4.91
CA VAL A 17 22.82 10.37 4.91
C VAL A 17 21.47 11.00 4.63
N PHE A 18 20.68 10.36 3.77
CA PHE A 18 19.32 10.76 3.44
C PHE A 18 18.36 9.62 3.76
N PHE A 19 17.36 9.90 4.60
CA PHE A 19 16.30 8.95 4.96
C PHE A 19 14.93 9.54 4.63
N THR A 20 14.02 8.67 4.27
CA THR A 20 12.59 8.95 4.18
C THR A 20 11.85 8.23 5.29
N GLY A 21 10.68 8.76 5.70
CA GLY A 21 9.89 8.22 6.81
C GLY A 21 9.14 6.92 6.48
N GLN A 22 9.74 6.03 5.68
CA GLN A 22 9.13 4.75 5.28
C GLN A 22 9.46 3.65 6.32
N GLN A 23 8.88 3.75 7.52
CA GLN A 23 9.19 2.88 8.66
C GLN A 23 8.89 1.40 8.41
N ARG A 24 7.96 1.08 7.52
CA ARG A 24 7.61 -0.29 7.16
C ARG A 24 8.75 -1.07 6.50
N LEU A 25 9.71 -0.38 5.89
CA LEU A 25 10.93 -0.99 5.37
C LEU A 25 11.81 -1.63 6.47
N PHE A 26 11.63 -1.20 7.70
CA PHE A 26 12.39 -1.66 8.88
C PHE A 26 11.54 -2.55 9.82
N ASP A 27 10.27 -2.73 9.54
CA ASP A 27 9.39 -3.60 10.34
C ASP A 27 9.64 -5.07 9.96
N PRO A 28 10.06 -5.92 10.91
CA PRO A 28 10.33 -7.34 10.65
C PRO A 28 9.14 -8.08 10.03
N ARG A 29 7.93 -7.68 10.38
CA ARG A 29 6.69 -8.25 9.83
C ARG A 29 6.59 -7.99 8.31
N TYR A 30 6.83 -6.75 7.88
CA TYR A 30 6.81 -6.38 6.47
C TYR A 30 7.98 -7.02 5.70
N ILE A 31 9.16 -7.04 6.29
CA ILE A 31 10.33 -7.72 5.70
C ILE A 31 10.01 -9.19 5.46
N LYS A 32 9.52 -9.90 6.50
CA LYS A 32 9.16 -11.32 6.39
C LYS A 32 8.05 -11.56 5.37
N ALA A 33 7.04 -10.69 5.34
CA ALA A 33 5.97 -10.76 4.36
C ALA A 33 6.49 -10.63 2.91
N MET A 34 7.41 -9.68 2.66
CA MET A 34 8.01 -9.51 1.34
C MET A 34 8.90 -10.69 0.94
N GLU A 35 9.62 -11.28 1.89
CA GLU A 35 10.36 -12.54 1.64
C GLU A 35 9.42 -13.65 1.16
N MET A 36 8.28 -13.84 1.84
CA MET A 36 7.28 -14.84 1.48
C MET A 36 6.66 -14.55 0.10
N ILE A 37 6.30 -13.28 -0.18
CA ILE A 37 5.73 -12.86 -1.47
C ILE A 37 6.73 -13.13 -2.60
N HIS A 38 7.98 -12.67 -2.43
CA HIS A 38 9.01 -12.82 -3.46
C HIS A 38 9.51 -14.26 -3.62
N ALA A 39 9.31 -15.12 -2.62
CA ALA A 39 9.52 -16.56 -2.72
C ALA A 39 8.39 -17.29 -3.45
N GLY A 40 7.30 -16.58 -3.81
CA GLY A 40 6.15 -17.16 -4.49
C GLY A 40 5.19 -17.94 -3.58
N THR A 41 5.27 -17.78 -2.27
CA THR A 41 4.42 -18.50 -1.29
C THR A 41 2.93 -18.32 -1.58
N PHE A 42 2.53 -17.16 -2.07
CA PHE A 42 1.13 -16.84 -2.37
C PHE A 42 0.79 -16.97 -3.86
N GLY A 43 1.68 -17.57 -4.66
CA GLY A 43 1.51 -17.69 -6.11
C GLY A 43 1.68 -16.35 -6.82
N GLU A 44 1.04 -16.21 -7.97
CA GLU A 44 1.06 -14.95 -8.74
C GLU A 44 0.17 -13.91 -8.05
N ILE A 45 0.74 -12.73 -7.76
CA ILE A 45 -0.02 -11.63 -7.16
C ILE A 45 -0.90 -10.99 -8.23
N ASN A 46 -2.21 -10.98 -7.99
CA ASN A 46 -3.22 -10.49 -8.92
C ASN A 46 -3.77 -9.12 -8.54
N ALA A 47 -3.91 -8.87 -7.23
CA ALA A 47 -4.46 -7.63 -6.74
C ALA A 47 -3.86 -7.22 -5.40
N ILE A 48 -3.79 -5.92 -5.18
CA ILE A 48 -3.44 -5.32 -3.89
C ILE A 48 -4.55 -4.36 -3.52
N ARG A 49 -5.09 -4.50 -2.32
CA ARG A 49 -6.08 -3.59 -1.77
C ARG A 49 -5.48 -2.91 -0.56
N THR A 50 -5.41 -1.58 -0.61
CA THR A 50 -4.91 -0.78 0.50
C THR A 50 -5.93 0.26 0.92
N PHE A 51 -5.97 0.55 2.21
CA PHE A 51 -6.86 1.58 2.71
C PHE A 51 -6.37 2.15 4.03
N TRP A 52 -6.78 3.40 4.30
CA TRP A 52 -6.57 4.04 5.58
C TRP A 52 -7.78 4.90 5.93
N TYR A 53 -8.64 4.36 6.79
CA TYR A 53 -9.83 5.02 7.27
C TYR A 53 -9.58 5.59 8.68
N ARG A 54 -9.94 6.84 8.86
CA ARG A 54 -9.82 7.54 10.15
C ARG A 54 -11.10 8.32 10.45
N ASN A 55 -11.24 8.74 11.70
CA ASN A 55 -12.26 9.70 12.10
C ASN A 55 -11.58 10.86 12.81
N GLY A 56 -11.35 11.95 12.07
CA GLY A 56 -10.69 13.15 12.56
C GLY A 56 -10.45 14.17 11.46
N ASP A 57 -10.58 15.43 11.79
CA ASP A 57 -10.50 16.55 10.85
C ASP A 57 -9.07 17.03 10.55
N TRP A 58 -8.08 16.60 11.36
CA TRP A 58 -6.69 17.06 11.36
C TRP A 58 -6.50 18.54 11.73
N ARG A 59 -7.56 19.26 12.01
CA ARG A 59 -7.51 20.66 12.37
C ARG A 59 -6.99 20.83 13.79
N ARG A 60 -6.17 21.85 13.99
CA ARG A 60 -5.68 22.28 15.29
C ARG A 60 -6.14 23.71 15.56
N GLU A 61 -6.37 24.01 16.82
CA GLU A 61 -6.60 25.38 17.25
C GLU A 61 -5.41 26.26 16.93
N VAL A 62 -5.67 27.48 16.51
CA VAL A 62 -4.64 28.46 16.15
C VAL A 62 -4.75 29.69 17.06
N PRO A 63 -3.61 30.23 17.54
CA PRO A 63 -3.61 31.41 18.39
C PRO A 63 -4.16 32.68 17.69
N SER A 64 -3.97 32.73 16.37
CA SER A 64 -4.41 33.85 15.54
C SER A 64 -4.62 33.40 14.10
N SER A 65 -5.48 34.08 13.34
CA SER A 65 -5.88 33.69 11.99
C SER A 65 -4.74 33.72 10.96
N ASP A 66 -3.71 34.51 11.17
CA ASP A 66 -2.52 34.57 10.32
C ASP A 66 -1.66 33.30 10.39
N LEU A 67 -1.77 32.54 11.49
CA LEU A 67 -1.08 31.26 11.68
C LEU A 67 -1.87 30.05 11.17
N GLU A 68 -3.10 30.24 10.69
CA GLU A 68 -3.99 29.16 10.23
C GLU A 68 -3.30 28.25 9.21
N ARG A 69 -2.78 28.82 8.14
CA ARG A 69 -2.17 28.03 7.06
C ARG A 69 -0.85 27.37 7.46
N LEU A 70 -0.14 27.97 8.42
CA LEU A 70 1.12 27.42 8.92
C LEU A 70 0.89 26.23 9.86
N ILE A 71 -0.05 26.36 10.80
CA ILE A 71 -0.33 25.31 11.81
C ILE A 71 -1.15 24.18 11.19
N ASN A 72 -2.15 24.54 10.38
CA ASN A 72 -3.05 23.61 9.71
C ASN A 72 -2.62 23.27 8.26
N TRP A 73 -1.32 23.33 7.97
CA TRP A 73 -0.73 23.17 6.62
C TRP A 73 -1.23 21.93 5.86
N ARG A 74 -1.58 20.83 6.57
CA ARG A 74 -2.12 19.61 5.98
C ARG A 74 -3.45 19.81 5.28
N LEU A 75 -4.18 20.86 5.59
CA LEU A 75 -5.51 21.16 5.04
C LEU A 75 -5.42 21.98 3.75
N TYR A 76 -4.24 22.50 3.40
CA TYR A 76 -4.04 23.43 2.30
C TYR A 76 -3.18 22.85 1.18
N ARG A 77 -3.66 22.94 -0.05
CA ARG A 77 -3.01 22.32 -1.23
C ARG A 77 -1.63 22.89 -1.56
N GLU A 78 -1.34 24.07 -1.10
CA GLU A 78 -0.02 24.68 -1.21
C GLU A 78 1.07 23.81 -0.54
N TYR A 79 0.76 23.20 0.61
CA TYR A 79 1.73 22.47 1.45
C TYR A 79 1.54 20.96 1.40
N SER A 80 0.32 20.48 1.21
CA SER A 80 -0.02 19.05 1.25
C SER A 80 -1.00 18.68 0.13
N LYS A 81 -1.00 17.40 -0.26
CA LYS A 81 -2.04 16.81 -1.11
C LYS A 81 -3.00 15.94 -0.28
N GLY A 82 -3.09 16.23 1.02
CA GLY A 82 -4.02 15.58 1.94
C GLY A 82 -3.81 14.07 2.02
N LEU A 83 -4.88 13.31 1.89
CA LEU A 83 -4.89 11.86 2.04
C LEU A 83 -3.87 11.14 1.15
N MET A 84 -3.55 11.71 -0.02
CA MET A 84 -2.59 11.10 -0.94
C MET A 84 -1.15 11.19 -0.43
N THR A 85 -0.73 12.34 0.09
CA THR A 85 0.66 12.50 0.58
C THR A 85 0.84 12.13 2.04
N GLU A 86 -0.20 12.28 2.87
CA GLU A 86 -0.09 12.04 4.31
C GLU A 86 -0.37 10.59 4.71
N LEU A 87 -1.17 9.86 3.93
CA LEU A 87 -1.55 8.47 4.23
C LEU A 87 -1.15 7.51 3.13
N ALA A 88 -1.51 7.78 1.86
CA ALA A 88 -1.28 6.84 0.77
C ALA A 88 0.20 6.52 0.53
N CYS A 89 1.13 7.42 0.88
CA CYS A 89 2.56 7.21 0.69
C CYS A 89 3.08 5.92 1.37
N HIS A 90 2.49 5.54 2.48
CA HIS A 90 2.85 4.31 3.18
C HIS A 90 2.34 3.07 2.45
N GLN A 91 1.08 3.07 2.01
CA GLN A 91 0.46 1.92 1.35
C GLN A 91 0.96 1.74 -0.09
N LEU A 92 1.13 2.83 -0.83
CA LEU A 92 1.60 2.77 -2.22
C LEU A 92 3.05 2.28 -2.30
N GLN A 93 3.88 2.66 -1.33
CA GLN A 93 5.24 2.13 -1.20
C GLN A 93 5.22 0.61 -1.02
N ILE A 94 4.37 0.09 -0.12
CA ILE A 94 4.25 -1.36 0.12
C ILE A 94 3.80 -2.10 -1.13
N GLY A 95 2.83 -1.55 -1.87
CA GLY A 95 2.37 -2.17 -3.11
C GLY A 95 3.46 -2.27 -4.18
N SER A 96 4.24 -1.22 -4.37
CA SER A 96 5.38 -1.23 -5.29
C SER A 96 6.47 -2.20 -4.85
N TRP A 97 6.75 -2.28 -3.55
CA TRP A 97 7.72 -3.23 -3.00
C TRP A 97 7.27 -4.69 -3.19
N ALA A 98 6.00 -4.98 -2.97
CA ALA A 98 5.45 -6.33 -3.14
C ALA A 98 5.52 -6.80 -4.61
N LEU A 99 5.15 -5.93 -5.56
CA LEU A 99 5.15 -6.26 -6.97
C LEU A 99 6.52 -6.13 -7.64
N GLN A 100 7.42 -5.33 -7.05
CA GLN A 100 8.69 -4.93 -7.67
C GLN A 100 8.49 -4.30 -9.05
N GLU A 101 7.36 -3.65 -9.26
CA GLU A 101 6.93 -3.03 -10.50
C GLU A 101 6.38 -1.63 -10.22
N LEU A 102 6.39 -0.77 -11.24
CA LEU A 102 5.71 0.52 -11.23
C LEU A 102 4.42 0.43 -12.03
N PRO A 103 3.34 1.09 -11.60
CA PRO A 103 2.11 1.11 -12.37
C PRO A 103 2.31 1.88 -13.68
N VAL A 104 1.59 1.47 -14.71
CA VAL A 104 1.58 2.15 -16.01
C VAL A 104 0.50 3.23 -16.08
N LYS A 105 -0.56 3.10 -15.26
CA LYS A 105 -1.70 4.04 -15.23
C LYS A 105 -2.23 4.21 -13.82
N VAL A 106 -2.80 5.40 -13.57
CA VAL A 106 -3.59 5.69 -12.38
C VAL A 106 -4.86 6.42 -12.75
N MET A 107 -5.93 6.12 -12.03
CA MET A 107 -7.22 6.79 -12.10
C MET A 107 -7.87 6.84 -10.72
N GLY A 108 -8.81 7.73 -10.52
CA GLY A 108 -9.51 7.79 -9.24
C GLY A 108 -10.48 8.96 -9.13
N HIS A 109 -11.10 9.07 -7.95
CA HIS A 109 -11.98 10.15 -7.58
C HIS A 109 -11.67 10.63 -6.17
N GLY A 110 -11.79 11.94 -5.95
CA GLY A 110 -11.64 12.57 -4.65
C GLY A 110 -12.63 13.69 -4.46
N ALA A 111 -13.09 13.88 -3.23
CA ALA A 111 -14.04 14.95 -2.90
C ALA A 111 -13.88 15.39 -1.45
N ILE A 112 -14.40 16.60 -1.13
CA ILE A 112 -14.67 17.05 0.22
C ILE A 112 -16.14 16.76 0.50
N THR A 113 -16.40 15.65 1.19
CA THR A 113 -17.77 15.15 1.38
C THR A 113 -18.34 15.51 2.75
N TYR A 114 -17.54 15.52 3.78
CA TYR A 114 -17.98 15.68 5.17
C TYR A 114 -17.42 16.95 5.84
N TRP A 115 -16.08 17.14 5.84
CA TRP A 115 -15.43 18.24 6.56
C TRP A 115 -15.51 19.55 5.77
N LYS A 116 -16.61 20.33 5.96
CA LYS A 116 -16.86 21.63 5.30
C LYS A 116 -16.25 22.79 6.09
N ASP A 117 -15.00 22.68 6.47
CA ASP A 117 -14.27 23.55 7.39
C ASP A 117 -13.29 24.52 6.70
N GLY A 118 -13.43 24.70 5.38
CA GLY A 118 -12.54 25.58 4.60
C GLY A 118 -11.25 24.92 4.12
N ARG A 119 -11.11 23.59 4.30
CA ARG A 119 -9.98 22.84 3.74
C ARG A 119 -9.98 22.84 2.22
N GLU A 120 -8.80 22.71 1.65
CA GLU A 120 -8.61 22.61 0.19
C GLU A 120 -8.34 21.16 -0.25
N VAL A 121 -7.96 20.27 0.67
CA VAL A 121 -7.63 18.86 0.40
C VAL A 121 -8.86 17.98 0.56
N TYR A 122 -8.90 16.89 -0.19
CA TYR A 122 -9.99 15.92 -0.11
C TYR A 122 -10.04 15.21 1.24
N ASP A 123 -11.24 14.92 1.73
CA ASP A 123 -11.49 14.10 2.92
C ASP A 123 -11.96 12.67 2.59
N ASN A 124 -12.15 12.40 1.29
CA ASN A 124 -12.53 11.11 0.74
C ASN A 124 -11.85 10.93 -0.61
N VAL A 125 -11.07 9.86 -0.76
CA VAL A 125 -10.35 9.53 -1.99
C VAL A 125 -10.40 8.03 -2.29
N SER A 126 -10.42 7.71 -3.59
CA SER A 126 -10.25 6.35 -4.08
C SER A 126 -9.43 6.37 -5.35
N CYS A 127 -8.35 5.60 -5.39
CA CYS A 127 -7.44 5.49 -6.54
C CYS A 127 -7.26 4.03 -6.96
N ILE A 128 -7.06 3.83 -8.26
CA ILE A 128 -6.69 2.55 -8.86
C ILE A 128 -5.40 2.76 -9.66
N TYR A 129 -4.37 2.02 -9.31
CA TYR A 129 -3.09 1.93 -10.02
C TYR A 129 -3.09 0.62 -10.80
N VAL A 130 -2.86 0.69 -12.11
CA VAL A 130 -2.84 -0.46 -13.01
C VAL A 130 -1.42 -0.73 -13.44
N PHE A 131 -0.98 -1.97 -13.32
CA PHE A 131 0.34 -2.46 -13.73
C PHE A 131 0.28 -3.10 -15.12
N GLU A 132 1.42 -3.40 -15.72
CA GLU A 132 1.49 -3.79 -17.14
C GLU A 132 0.67 -5.04 -17.45
N ASN A 133 0.70 -6.05 -16.62
CA ASN A 133 -0.04 -7.31 -16.83
C ASN A 133 -1.49 -7.27 -16.33
N GLY A 134 -2.08 -6.08 -16.18
CA GLY A 134 -3.44 -5.92 -15.69
C GLY A 134 -3.61 -6.09 -14.18
N LYS A 135 -2.55 -6.39 -13.44
CA LYS A 135 -2.52 -6.35 -11.98
C LYS A 135 -2.95 -4.97 -11.51
N LYS A 136 -3.63 -4.91 -10.38
CA LYS A 136 -4.11 -3.63 -9.84
C LYS A 136 -3.80 -3.48 -8.37
N MET A 137 -3.50 -2.24 -8.00
CA MET A 137 -3.45 -1.79 -6.62
C MET A 137 -4.51 -0.71 -6.41
N THR A 138 -5.30 -0.85 -5.37
CA THR A 138 -6.29 0.17 -4.99
C THR A 138 -5.86 0.84 -3.69
N PHE A 139 -6.14 2.14 -3.59
CA PHE A 139 -6.03 2.89 -2.35
C PHE A 139 -7.35 3.62 -2.08
N GLY A 140 -7.91 3.41 -0.88
CA GLY A 140 -9.09 4.12 -0.42
C GLY A 140 -8.85 4.78 0.94
N SER A 141 -9.31 6.01 1.11
CA SER A 141 -9.22 6.72 2.39
C SER A 141 -10.40 7.64 2.62
N VAL A 142 -10.93 7.58 3.83
CA VAL A 142 -11.98 8.45 4.35
C VAL A 142 -11.55 8.87 5.75
N ILE A 143 -11.70 10.16 6.09
CA ILE A 143 -11.39 10.67 7.42
C ILE A 143 -12.62 11.10 8.24
N SER A 144 -13.80 10.68 7.82
CA SER A 144 -15.06 10.82 8.55
C SER A 144 -15.57 9.51 9.16
N ASN A 145 -14.87 8.39 8.94
CA ASN A 145 -15.23 7.08 9.48
C ASN A 145 -14.00 6.20 9.61
N LYS A 146 -13.80 5.58 10.77
CA LYS A 146 -12.62 4.74 11.08
C LYS A 146 -12.89 3.23 11.06
N PHE A 147 -14.07 2.78 10.64
CA PHE A 147 -14.53 1.40 10.84
C PHE A 147 -13.51 0.35 10.35
N TYR A 148 -12.99 0.50 9.14
CA TYR A 148 -12.02 -0.45 8.58
C TYR A 148 -10.58 -0.25 9.11
N GLY A 149 -10.27 0.89 9.74
CA GLY A 149 -8.90 1.20 10.14
C GLY A 149 -7.96 1.35 8.95
N LEU A 150 -6.81 0.69 9.02
CA LEU A 150 -5.85 0.65 7.92
C LEU A 150 -5.41 -0.79 7.63
N GLU A 151 -5.11 -1.11 6.38
CA GLU A 151 -4.63 -2.43 5.98
C GLU A 151 -3.99 -2.38 4.58
N GLU A 152 -3.05 -3.28 4.35
CA GLU A 152 -2.56 -3.70 3.04
C GLU A 152 -2.84 -5.19 2.85
N GLN A 153 -3.76 -5.50 1.96
CA GLN A 153 -4.11 -6.87 1.57
C GLN A 153 -3.47 -7.18 0.22
N ILE A 154 -2.58 -8.15 0.20
CA ILE A 154 -1.91 -8.61 -1.04
C ILE A 154 -2.47 -9.98 -1.37
N MET A 155 -3.12 -10.08 -2.52
CA MET A 155 -3.89 -11.23 -2.95
C MET A 155 -3.18 -11.91 -4.12
N GLY A 156 -2.76 -13.14 -3.89
CA GLY A 156 -2.18 -14.02 -4.90
C GLY A 156 -3.09 -15.20 -5.21
N SER A 157 -2.70 -15.99 -6.20
CA SER A 157 -3.47 -17.16 -6.66
C SER A 157 -3.52 -18.32 -5.65
N LEU A 158 -2.59 -18.36 -4.69
CA LEU A 158 -2.51 -19.42 -3.67
C LEU A 158 -2.78 -18.90 -2.25
N GLY A 159 -2.99 -17.61 -2.06
CA GLY A 159 -3.26 -17.07 -0.74
C GLY A 159 -3.26 -15.54 -0.68
N THR A 160 -3.64 -15.03 0.48
CA THR A 160 -3.73 -13.60 0.79
C THR A 160 -2.93 -13.29 2.05
N ILE A 161 -2.27 -12.15 2.07
CA ILE A 161 -1.57 -11.64 3.25
C ILE A 161 -2.13 -10.29 3.66
N GLU A 162 -2.41 -10.11 4.94
CA GLU A 162 -2.89 -8.87 5.59
C GLU A 162 -1.77 -8.33 6.49
N LEU A 163 -1.10 -7.29 6.03
CA LEU A 163 0.17 -6.84 6.61
C LEU A 163 0.01 -6.16 7.97
N GLU A 164 -0.99 -5.29 8.14
CA GLU A 164 -1.22 -4.64 9.44
C GLU A 164 -1.73 -5.61 10.50
N LYS A 165 -2.58 -6.55 10.13
CA LYS A 165 -2.97 -7.64 11.02
C LYS A 165 -1.84 -8.63 11.27
N GLY A 166 -0.83 -8.65 10.39
CA GLY A 166 0.30 -9.57 10.44
C GLY A 166 -0.11 -11.02 10.20
N LYS A 167 -1.09 -11.25 9.34
CA LYS A 167 -1.68 -12.57 9.07
C LYS A 167 -1.64 -12.93 7.59
N TYR A 168 -1.62 -14.23 7.32
CA TYR A 168 -1.80 -14.75 5.98
C TYR A 168 -2.75 -15.94 5.97
N TYR A 169 -3.31 -16.20 4.79
CA TYR A 169 -4.33 -17.21 4.53
C TYR A 169 -3.99 -17.90 3.22
N PHE A 170 -4.12 -19.22 3.16
CA PHE A 170 -4.02 -19.96 1.90
C PHE A 170 -5.38 -20.13 1.28
N GLU A 171 -5.43 -20.01 -0.05
CA GLU A 171 -6.59 -20.31 -0.84
C GLU A 171 -6.71 -21.82 -1.07
N ASN A 172 -7.94 -22.30 -1.10
CA ASN A 172 -8.21 -23.64 -1.59
C ASN A 172 -8.06 -23.65 -3.12
N VAL A 173 -7.36 -24.65 -3.64
CA VAL A 173 -7.29 -24.83 -5.10
C VAL A 173 -8.70 -25.05 -5.63
N PRO A 174 -9.17 -24.25 -6.60
CA PRO A 174 -10.49 -24.46 -7.18
C PRO A 174 -10.59 -25.87 -7.76
N PRO A 175 -11.70 -26.57 -7.57
CA PRO A 175 -11.89 -27.87 -8.17
C PRO A 175 -11.78 -27.78 -9.69
N ALA A 176 -11.39 -28.89 -10.33
CA ALA A 176 -11.27 -28.98 -11.79
C ALA A 176 -12.57 -28.51 -12.48
N PRO A 177 -12.48 -27.84 -13.65
CA PRO A 177 -13.66 -27.45 -14.41
C PRO A 177 -14.61 -28.62 -14.62
N GLY A 178 -15.88 -28.42 -14.32
CA GLY A 178 -16.91 -29.46 -14.39
C GLY A 178 -17.09 -30.31 -13.13
N PHE A 179 -16.14 -30.29 -12.17
CA PHE A 179 -16.29 -31.03 -10.92
C PHE A 179 -17.47 -30.51 -10.07
N LEU A 180 -17.61 -29.22 -9.96
CA LEU A 180 -18.76 -28.58 -9.28
C LEU A 180 -20.08 -28.87 -9.99
N GLN A 181 -20.06 -28.87 -11.33
CA GLN A 181 -21.25 -29.25 -12.11
C GLN A 181 -21.64 -30.71 -11.86
N MET A 182 -20.67 -31.62 -11.85
CA MET A 182 -20.90 -33.03 -11.55
C MET A 182 -21.46 -33.25 -10.13
N ILE A 183 -20.92 -32.54 -9.14
CA ILE A 183 -21.41 -32.56 -7.75
C ILE A 183 -22.85 -32.04 -7.71
N ASN A 184 -23.14 -30.91 -8.33
CA ASN A 184 -24.48 -30.33 -8.38
C ASN A 184 -25.49 -31.28 -9.07
N GLU A 185 -25.09 -31.91 -10.18
CA GLU A 185 -25.94 -32.89 -10.86
C GLU A 185 -26.21 -34.15 -10.01
N TRP A 186 -25.21 -34.57 -9.24
CA TRP A 186 -25.34 -35.69 -8.32
C TRP A 186 -26.20 -35.35 -7.10
N GLU A 187 -25.97 -34.17 -6.48
CA GLU A 187 -26.75 -33.66 -5.36
C GLU A 187 -28.23 -33.46 -5.73
N ASN A 188 -28.50 -32.88 -6.90
CA ASN A 188 -29.85 -32.71 -7.41
C ASN A 188 -30.60 -34.05 -7.66
N LYS A 189 -29.87 -35.15 -7.87
CA LYS A 189 -30.44 -36.50 -7.99
C LYS A 189 -30.73 -37.17 -6.66
N VAL A 190 -29.96 -36.78 -5.61
CA VAL A 190 -30.04 -37.44 -4.30
C VAL A 190 -30.90 -36.66 -3.30
N PHE A 191 -30.87 -35.32 -3.39
CA PHE A 191 -31.56 -34.42 -2.48
C PHE A 191 -32.42 -33.42 -3.28
N ASP A 192 -33.69 -33.62 -3.28
CA ASP A 192 -34.70 -32.92 -4.11
C ASP A 192 -34.76 -31.37 -3.91
N SER A 193 -33.79 -30.68 -3.25
CA SER A 193 -33.89 -29.23 -3.04
C SER A 193 -32.69 -28.46 -2.51
N LEU A 194 -31.54 -29.02 -2.16
CA LEU A 194 -30.45 -28.21 -1.55
C LEU A 194 -29.09 -28.60 -2.13
N SER A 195 -28.49 -27.67 -2.94
CA SER A 195 -27.12 -27.79 -3.37
C SER A 195 -26.16 -27.54 -2.19
N PHE A 196 -25.36 -28.57 -1.86
CA PHE A 196 -24.26 -28.45 -0.87
C PHE A 196 -22.99 -27.78 -1.45
N ALA A 197 -22.86 -27.71 -2.77
CA ALA A 197 -21.83 -26.92 -3.42
C ALA A 197 -22.17 -25.44 -3.30
N GLY A 198 -21.98 -24.85 -2.16
CA GLY A 198 -22.38 -23.51 -1.75
C GLY A 198 -22.57 -22.49 -2.86
N THR A 199 -23.42 -21.53 -2.65
CA THR A 199 -23.63 -20.44 -3.60
C THR A 199 -22.31 -19.74 -3.87
N SER A 200 -21.95 -19.48 -5.13
CA SER A 200 -20.71 -18.83 -5.56
C SER A 200 -20.47 -17.45 -4.92
N TRP A 201 -21.45 -16.92 -4.19
CA TRP A 201 -21.40 -15.67 -3.43
C TRP A 201 -21.34 -15.88 -1.92
N ALA A 202 -21.35 -17.13 -1.41
CA ALA A 202 -21.08 -17.38 0.00
C ALA A 202 -19.57 -17.08 0.24
N PRO A 203 -19.23 -16.15 1.15
CA PRO A 203 -17.83 -15.89 1.42
C PRO A 203 -17.20 -17.12 2.06
N GLU A 204 -16.35 -17.83 1.31
CA GLU A 204 -15.60 -18.99 1.83
C GLU A 204 -14.74 -18.62 3.04
N THR A 205 -14.30 -17.36 3.11
CA THR A 205 -13.61 -16.76 4.25
C THR A 205 -14.47 -16.68 5.50
N ALA A 206 -15.81 -16.78 5.42
CA ALA A 206 -16.68 -16.87 6.59
C ALA A 206 -16.53 -18.21 7.33
N ASN A 207 -15.92 -19.22 6.73
CA ASN A 207 -15.79 -20.57 7.26
C ASN A 207 -14.57 -20.78 8.17
N GLY A 208 -14.22 -19.79 9.00
CA GLY A 208 -13.37 -20.05 10.17
C GLY A 208 -11.86 -20.16 9.90
N ASN A 209 -11.36 -19.75 8.74
CA ASN A 209 -9.92 -19.61 8.54
C ASN A 209 -9.41 -18.38 9.30
N ASN A 210 -8.89 -18.61 10.51
CA ASN A 210 -8.36 -17.54 11.37
C ASN A 210 -7.03 -16.94 10.88
N GLY A 211 -6.45 -17.50 9.81
CA GLY A 211 -5.14 -17.14 9.29
C GLY A 211 -4.00 -17.45 10.26
N GLU A 212 -2.79 -17.46 9.76
CA GLU A 212 -1.57 -17.64 10.55
C GLU A 212 -0.83 -16.32 10.70
N PHE A 213 -0.12 -16.14 11.81
CA PHE A 213 0.70 -14.95 12.01
C PHE A 213 2.02 -15.04 11.24
N ILE A 214 2.40 -13.98 10.54
CA ILE A 214 3.63 -13.88 9.75
C ILE A 214 4.88 -14.16 10.60
N LEU A 215 4.92 -13.64 11.82
CA LEU A 215 5.99 -13.85 12.78
C LEU A 215 5.65 -14.90 13.86
N GLY A 216 4.60 -15.72 13.67
CA GLY A 216 4.11 -16.65 14.66
C GLY A 216 3.41 -16.02 15.86
N GLU A 217 3.42 -14.70 15.98
CA GLU A 217 2.76 -13.94 17.05
C GLU A 217 2.15 -12.64 16.53
N ARG A 218 1.31 -12.01 17.36
CA ARG A 218 0.68 -10.73 17.04
C ARG A 218 1.72 -9.60 16.95
N PRO A 219 1.62 -8.70 15.94
CA PRO A 219 2.52 -7.56 15.81
C PRO A 219 2.54 -6.65 17.04
N LYS A 220 3.73 -6.19 17.44
CA LYS A 220 3.95 -5.33 18.63
C LYS A 220 4.47 -3.94 18.30
N SER A 221 4.93 -3.71 17.07
CA SER A 221 5.58 -2.46 16.63
C SER A 221 5.10 -2.07 15.25
N ASP A 222 5.28 -0.80 14.89
CA ASP A 222 5.04 -0.25 13.55
C ASP A 222 6.34 0.02 12.75
N GLY A 223 7.49 -0.40 13.28
CA GLY A 223 8.81 -0.21 12.66
C GLY A 223 9.44 1.18 12.88
N THR A 224 8.77 2.11 13.54
CA THR A 224 9.28 3.49 13.72
C THR A 224 10.59 3.53 14.51
N SER A 225 10.68 2.81 15.63
CA SER A 225 11.91 2.75 16.44
C SER A 225 13.08 2.19 15.64
N LEU A 226 12.84 1.11 14.89
CA LEU A 226 13.86 0.47 14.05
C LEU A 226 14.33 1.37 12.90
N LEU A 227 13.43 2.17 12.30
CA LEU A 227 13.81 3.20 11.34
C LEU A 227 14.78 4.21 11.96
N LEU A 228 14.47 4.71 13.18
CA LEU A 228 15.29 5.71 13.86
C LEU A 228 16.64 5.13 14.28
N GLU A 229 16.70 3.90 14.75
CA GLU A 229 17.94 3.19 15.06
C GLU A 229 18.82 3.05 13.81
N ALA A 230 18.23 2.58 12.69
CA ALA A 230 18.93 2.48 11.41
C ALA A 230 19.42 3.83 10.88
N PHE A 231 18.66 4.90 11.08
CA PHE A 231 19.09 6.26 10.74
C PHE A 231 20.32 6.67 11.56
N VAL A 232 20.29 6.48 12.87
CA VAL A 232 21.42 6.80 13.77
C VAL A 232 22.66 6.01 13.37
N GLU A 233 22.52 4.71 13.11
CA GLU A 233 23.62 3.87 12.64
C GLU A 233 24.21 4.36 11.32
N ALA A 234 23.36 4.69 10.36
CA ALA A 234 23.78 5.23 9.07
C ALA A 234 24.53 6.55 9.21
N VAL A 235 24.12 7.44 10.13
CA VAL A 235 24.83 8.70 10.43
C VAL A 235 26.20 8.42 11.04
N ILE A 236 26.29 7.52 12.01
CA ILE A 236 27.55 7.16 12.67
C ILE A 236 28.53 6.52 11.69
N THR A 237 28.04 5.55 10.89
CA THR A 237 28.87 4.81 9.93
C THR A 237 29.11 5.56 8.62
N ARG A 238 28.37 6.66 8.38
CA ARG A 238 28.35 7.42 7.13
C ARG A 238 27.99 6.55 5.91
N LYS A 239 27.21 5.52 6.11
CA LYS A 239 26.77 4.61 5.05
C LYS A 239 25.29 4.88 4.75
N GLN A 240 25.00 5.26 3.52
CA GLN A 240 23.63 5.39 3.03
C GLN A 240 23.03 4.00 2.82
N PRO A 241 21.90 3.66 3.48
CA PRO A 241 21.19 2.44 3.15
C PRO A 241 20.71 2.49 1.70
N LYS A 242 20.88 1.39 1.00
CA LYS A 242 20.32 1.21 -0.34
C LYS A 242 18.78 1.27 -0.24
N ARG A 243 18.10 1.60 -1.29
CA ARG A 243 16.64 1.60 -1.41
C ARG A 243 15.87 2.70 -0.68
N ILE A 244 16.24 3.15 0.53
CA ILE A 244 15.41 4.09 1.31
C ILE A 244 15.06 5.38 0.53
N ALA A 245 16.00 5.91 -0.24
CA ALA A 245 15.78 7.09 -1.07
C ALA A 245 14.89 6.80 -2.27
N GLU A 246 15.09 5.68 -2.94
CA GLU A 246 14.32 5.23 -4.10
C GLU A 246 12.89 4.88 -3.74
N GLU A 247 12.69 4.14 -2.65
CA GLU A 247 11.37 3.82 -2.12
C GLU A 247 10.58 5.09 -1.76
N GLY A 248 11.24 6.06 -1.09
CA GLY A 248 10.62 7.34 -0.80
C GLY A 248 10.32 8.16 -2.05
N TYR A 249 11.20 8.11 -3.05
CA TYR A 249 10.98 8.75 -4.35
C TYR A 249 9.73 8.18 -5.03
N TYR A 250 9.65 6.85 -5.20
CA TYR A 250 8.50 6.23 -5.87
C TYR A 250 7.20 6.39 -5.09
N ALA A 251 7.24 6.26 -3.75
CA ALA A 251 6.08 6.57 -2.92
C ALA A 251 5.55 7.99 -3.19
N SER A 252 6.44 8.98 -3.24
CA SER A 252 6.09 10.37 -3.52
C SER A 252 5.52 10.53 -4.94
N MET A 253 6.14 9.89 -5.94
CA MET A 253 5.66 9.95 -7.33
C MET A 253 4.27 9.36 -7.50
N LEU A 254 4.02 8.20 -6.90
CA LEU A 254 2.72 7.55 -6.94
C LEU A 254 1.64 8.41 -6.27
N CYS A 255 1.94 9.03 -5.13
CA CYS A 255 1.02 9.94 -4.44
C CYS A 255 0.68 11.17 -5.29
N LEU A 256 1.70 11.82 -5.86
CA LEU A 256 1.50 13.03 -6.66
C LEU A 256 0.77 12.75 -7.96
N LEU A 257 1.06 11.62 -8.60
CA LEU A 257 0.36 11.21 -9.82
C LEU A 257 -1.08 10.84 -9.51
N GLY A 258 -1.32 10.15 -8.38
CA GLY A 258 -2.66 9.85 -7.88
C GLY A 258 -3.46 11.14 -7.59
N ASP A 259 -2.90 12.07 -6.83
CA ASP A 259 -3.56 13.35 -6.56
C ASP A 259 -3.90 14.11 -7.85
N ARG A 260 -2.98 14.11 -8.81
CA ARG A 260 -3.20 14.74 -10.11
C ARG A 260 -4.34 14.07 -10.89
N ALA A 261 -4.43 12.73 -10.86
CA ALA A 261 -5.53 12.01 -11.50
C ALA A 261 -6.89 12.34 -10.84
N LEU A 262 -6.91 12.51 -9.51
CA LEU A 262 -8.12 12.95 -8.79
C LEU A 262 -8.56 14.37 -9.20
N GLN A 263 -7.61 15.30 -9.36
CA GLN A 263 -7.91 16.68 -9.74
C GLN A 263 -8.37 16.81 -11.19
N GLU A 264 -7.65 16.14 -12.11
CA GLU A 264 -7.94 16.19 -13.54
C GLU A 264 -9.11 15.27 -13.92
N GLN A 265 -9.57 14.41 -13.01
CA GLN A 265 -10.69 13.47 -13.21
C GLN A 265 -10.49 12.62 -14.48
N ARG A 266 -9.26 12.21 -14.73
CA ARG A 266 -8.90 11.38 -15.89
C ARG A 266 -7.84 10.36 -15.55
N THR A 267 -7.74 9.34 -16.38
CA THR A 267 -6.64 8.38 -16.33
C THR A 267 -5.33 9.05 -16.74
N LEU A 268 -4.28 8.89 -15.93
CA LEU A 268 -2.93 9.35 -16.21
C LEU A 268 -1.99 8.17 -16.40
N SER A 269 -1.05 8.28 -17.33
CA SER A 269 0.05 7.34 -17.49
C SER A 269 1.21 7.73 -16.58
N PHE A 270 1.97 6.75 -16.11
CA PHE A 270 3.21 7.00 -15.37
C PHE A 270 4.28 7.47 -16.37
N PRO A 271 4.82 8.69 -16.24
CA PRO A 271 5.79 9.21 -17.20
C PRO A 271 7.11 8.46 -17.16
N ASP A 272 7.65 8.09 -18.33
CA ASP A 272 8.93 7.35 -18.41
C ASP A 272 10.11 8.16 -17.85
N GLU A 273 10.07 9.46 -17.97
CA GLU A 273 11.10 10.38 -17.43
C GLU A 273 11.25 10.32 -15.89
N TYR A 274 10.24 9.79 -15.19
CA TYR A 274 10.27 9.62 -13.74
C TYR A 274 10.69 8.21 -13.31
N LYS A 275 10.88 7.30 -14.25
CA LYS A 275 11.42 5.98 -13.93
C LYS A 275 12.93 6.11 -13.70
N ILE A 276 13.38 5.71 -12.53
CA ILE A 276 14.76 5.39 -12.24
C ILE A 276 14.89 3.86 -12.29
N ASP A 277 16.09 3.34 -12.51
CA ASP A 277 16.30 1.89 -12.68
C ASP A 277 15.90 1.09 -11.45
N TYR A 278 14.59 0.97 -11.20
CA TYR A 278 14.01 0.29 -10.06
C TYR A 278 14.40 -1.21 -10.03
N LEU A 279 14.44 -1.85 -11.20
CA LEU A 279 14.72 -3.28 -11.31
C LEU A 279 16.18 -3.64 -11.11
N ASN A 280 17.14 -2.76 -11.42
CA ASN A 280 18.56 -3.04 -11.24
C ASN A 280 18.97 -3.08 -9.76
N HIS A 281 18.16 -2.49 -8.87
CA HIS A 281 18.39 -2.48 -7.42
C HIS A 281 17.71 -3.64 -6.68
N HIS A 282 16.80 -4.36 -7.33
CA HIS A 282 16.11 -5.54 -6.76
C HIS A 282 16.73 -6.88 -7.21
N SER A 283 17.93 -6.87 -7.79
CA SER A 283 18.60 -8.13 -8.15
C SER A 283 18.84 -8.98 -6.91
N LYS A 284 18.76 -10.30 -7.08
CA LYS A 284 18.83 -11.34 -6.02
C LYS A 284 20.02 -11.25 -5.06
N ALA A 285 20.95 -10.31 -5.24
CA ALA A 285 22.12 -10.10 -4.42
C ALA A 285 21.90 -9.19 -3.19
N ASP A 286 20.81 -8.43 -3.13
CA ASP A 286 20.58 -7.45 -2.07
C ASP A 286 19.60 -7.97 -0.98
N LYS A 287 19.90 -9.13 -0.41
CA LYS A 287 19.16 -9.71 0.74
C LYS A 287 19.50 -9.08 2.09
N GLN A 288 20.24 -7.97 2.13
CA GLN A 288 20.60 -7.27 3.36
C GLN A 288 20.09 -5.84 3.31
N ILE A 289 19.05 -5.56 4.11
CA ILE A 289 18.74 -4.22 4.60
C ILE A 289 19.71 -3.89 5.71
#